data_43ce9ab5119d3674f03965a53890dc60
#
_entry.id   43ce9ab5119d3674f03965a53890dc60
#
_cell.length_a   1.000
_cell.length_b   1.000
_cell.length_c   1.000
_cell.angle_alpha   90.00
_cell.angle_beta   90.00
_cell.angle_gamma   90.00
#
_symmetry.space_group_name_H-M   'P 1'
#
loop_
_entity.id
_entity.type
_entity.pdbx_description
1 polymer ?
#
loop_
_entity_poly.entity_id
_entity_poly.type
_entity_poly.pdbx_seq_one_letter_code
_entity_poly.pdbx_strand_id
1 'polypeptide(L)'
;MNILFVAAELAPHAKVGGLADVAAALPQALAAAGHSVSVAVPLHRGLKKSGEFRRTSLELPVPVANGTWASRVWQGQRGAVSLFAIERDEYFDRAHPYGEGGGDYPDSLDRFVFFSRAALELARHIEPVPEVIHANDWHTALIPALASVVHLPMRAVFTIHNLRYQGEFPSSEFPRLGLPGEMFRPETLEFYGKLNLMKGAILLADEVTTVSPSYAREIQTEAFGHGLHEVLKGRAAHLSGILNGIDEESWNPETDAELKKNFSSTKPQGREECRAALEKETGLEPANGRPIFGMVTRLAEDKGVDLVLGAAQELVKRGGRLVILGQGHPELEEEAKKLEKSLPGRVAVRLEHDEGLARRIFAGADFFLMPSRTEPCGLTQMYAMRYGAIPVVADTGGLHDSVEPWSAAKKSGCGIRFPANSWPGLRQGLDQALAWWDEPAMMKVVRHNGMERDWSWGAAVPAYETVYRSSAGLSSPRRKK
;
A
#
# COMPACT_ATOMS: atom_id res chain seq x y z
N MET A 1 1.56 8.05 23.54
CA MET A 1 2.67 7.09 23.41
C MET A 1 3.72 7.65 22.49
N ASN A 2 4.96 7.23 22.67
CA ASN A 2 6.09 7.59 21.83
C ASN A 2 6.31 6.45 20.81
N ILE A 3 6.22 6.75 19.53
CA ILE A 3 6.21 5.74 18.45
C ILE A 3 7.34 6.05 17.48
N LEU A 4 8.19 5.06 17.19
CA LEU A 4 9.10 5.09 16.06
C LEU A 4 8.54 4.23 14.94
N PHE A 5 8.07 4.85 13.87
CA PHE A 5 7.59 4.21 12.66
C PHE A 5 8.76 4.00 11.70
N VAL A 6 9.04 2.76 11.30
CA VAL A 6 10.19 2.41 10.46
C VAL A 6 9.71 1.83 9.15
N ALA A 7 10.06 2.47 8.04
CA ALA A 7 9.65 2.06 6.70
C ALA A 7 10.77 2.24 5.66
N ALA A 8 10.74 1.45 4.61
CA ALA A 8 11.70 1.55 3.52
C ALA A 8 11.36 2.63 2.49
N GLU A 9 10.14 3.17 2.54
CA GLU A 9 9.61 4.17 1.61
C GLU A 9 9.05 5.37 2.36
N LEU A 10 8.99 6.53 1.68
CA LEU A 10 8.29 7.73 2.14
C LEU A 10 7.85 8.58 0.95
N ALA A 11 6.54 8.76 0.77
CA ALA A 11 6.01 9.61 -0.28
C ALA A 11 6.32 11.10 -0.02
N PRO A 12 6.46 11.92 -1.09
CA PRO A 12 6.42 11.55 -2.49
C PRO A 12 7.78 11.11 -3.06
N HIS A 13 8.90 11.35 -2.37
CA HIS A 13 10.26 11.32 -2.89
C HIS A 13 10.95 9.94 -2.92
N ALA A 14 10.42 8.98 -2.18
CA ALA A 14 10.88 7.58 -2.18
C ALA A 14 9.66 6.66 -2.21
N LYS A 15 8.95 6.62 -3.35
CA LYS A 15 7.70 5.89 -3.52
C LYS A 15 7.83 4.84 -4.61
N VAL A 16 7.49 3.60 -4.26
CA VAL A 16 7.33 2.47 -5.17
C VAL A 16 5.90 1.93 -5.10
N GLY A 17 5.32 1.89 -3.89
CA GLY A 17 3.98 1.36 -3.66
C GLY A 17 3.21 2.09 -2.58
N GLY A 18 2.13 1.46 -2.11
CA GLY A 18 1.25 2.01 -1.07
C GLY A 18 1.93 2.19 0.30
N LEU A 19 3.04 1.48 0.57
CA LEU A 19 3.81 1.66 1.80
C LEU A 19 4.30 3.11 1.97
N ALA A 20 4.70 3.76 0.87
CA ALA A 20 5.15 5.15 0.91
C ALA A 20 4.05 6.11 1.38
N ASP A 21 2.82 5.89 0.91
CA ASP A 21 1.66 6.70 1.29
C ASP A 21 1.30 6.45 2.77
N VAL A 22 1.34 5.20 3.22
CA VAL A 22 1.15 4.85 4.65
C VAL A 22 2.19 5.52 5.53
N ALA A 23 3.48 5.44 5.16
CA ALA A 23 4.58 6.04 5.93
C ALA A 23 4.51 7.57 5.99
N ALA A 24 3.89 8.20 5.00
CA ALA A 24 3.67 9.65 4.99
C ALA A 24 2.44 10.08 5.80
N ALA A 25 1.35 9.31 5.80
CA ALA A 25 0.05 9.75 6.29
C ALA A 25 -0.36 9.17 7.66
N LEU A 26 -0.14 7.87 7.92
CA LEU A 26 -0.47 7.26 9.22
C LEU A 26 0.27 7.93 10.40
N PRO A 27 1.59 8.23 10.32
CA PRO A 27 2.28 8.96 11.38
C PRO A 27 1.66 10.34 11.68
N GLN A 28 1.19 11.05 10.66
CA GLN A 28 0.52 12.35 10.84
C GLN A 28 -0.81 12.19 11.60
N ALA A 29 -1.61 11.18 11.22
CA ALA A 29 -2.88 10.91 11.90
C ALA A 29 -2.68 10.49 13.36
N LEU A 30 -1.66 9.68 13.65
CA LEU A 30 -1.28 9.29 15.01
C LEU A 30 -0.81 10.52 15.82
N ALA A 31 -0.04 11.40 15.21
CA ALA A 31 0.40 12.64 15.86
C ALA A 31 -0.79 13.58 16.15
N ALA A 32 -1.74 13.70 15.21
CA ALA A 32 -2.97 14.46 15.40
C ALA A 32 -3.85 13.88 16.54
N ALA A 33 -3.77 12.57 16.79
CA ALA A 33 -4.42 11.89 17.91
C ALA A 33 -3.66 12.05 19.26
N GLY A 34 -2.57 12.81 19.31
CA GLY A 34 -1.83 13.15 20.53
C GLY A 34 -0.66 12.20 20.83
N HIS A 35 -0.20 11.41 19.89
CA HIS A 35 1.02 10.63 20.05
C HIS A 35 2.26 11.42 19.63
N SER A 36 3.42 11.13 20.26
CA SER A 36 4.72 11.60 19.78
C SER A 36 5.23 10.60 18.74
N VAL A 37 5.33 11.02 17.47
CA VAL A 37 5.65 10.11 16.38
C VAL A 37 6.91 10.56 15.65
N SER A 38 7.84 9.63 15.50
CA SER A 38 9.03 9.75 14.67
C SER A 38 8.99 8.72 13.54
N VAL A 39 9.47 9.09 12.36
CA VAL A 39 9.58 8.18 11.22
C VAL A 39 11.06 8.00 10.87
N ALA A 40 11.51 6.75 10.72
CA ALA A 40 12.83 6.40 10.22
C ALA A 40 12.74 5.78 8.83
N VAL A 41 13.52 6.31 7.89
CA VAL A 41 13.60 5.83 6.50
C VAL A 41 15.06 5.78 6.02
N PRO A 42 15.40 4.96 5.01
CA PRO A 42 16.68 5.08 4.33
C PRO A 42 16.79 6.44 3.61
N LEU A 43 17.96 7.08 3.61
CA LEU A 43 18.17 8.31 2.86
C LEU A 43 18.30 8.02 1.36
N HIS A 44 17.21 7.64 0.72
CA HIS A 44 17.16 7.44 -0.72
C HIS A 44 17.51 8.73 -1.50
N ARG A 45 18.03 8.58 -2.72
CA ARG A 45 18.41 9.70 -3.60
C ARG A 45 17.32 10.76 -3.73
N GLY A 46 16.06 10.34 -3.86
CA GLY A 46 14.91 11.26 -3.96
C GLY A 46 14.75 12.11 -2.71
N LEU A 47 14.82 11.50 -1.53
CA LEU A 47 14.74 12.21 -0.24
C LEU A 47 15.94 13.14 -0.05
N LYS A 48 17.15 12.70 -0.39
CA LYS A 48 18.38 13.51 -0.29
C LYS A 48 18.30 14.78 -1.15
N LYS A 49 17.65 14.70 -2.31
CA LYS A 49 17.47 15.82 -3.26
C LYS A 49 16.23 16.67 -2.99
N SER A 50 15.30 16.23 -2.17
CA SER A 50 14.02 16.92 -1.94
C SER A 50 14.16 18.29 -1.23
N GLY A 51 15.25 18.49 -0.50
CA GLY A 51 15.44 19.68 0.36
C GLY A 51 14.65 19.61 1.68
N GLU A 52 13.87 18.56 1.91
CA GLU A 52 13.09 18.35 3.12
C GLU A 52 13.95 17.97 4.33
N PHE A 53 15.09 17.33 4.07
CA PHE A 53 15.99 16.82 5.10
C PHE A 53 17.27 17.64 5.19
N ARG A 54 17.74 17.84 6.41
CA ARG A 54 19.03 18.48 6.71
C ARG A 54 19.91 17.54 7.52
N ARG A 55 21.20 17.51 7.20
CA ARG A 55 22.17 16.72 7.92
C ARG A 55 22.34 17.21 9.33
N THR A 56 22.28 16.29 10.30
CA THR A 56 22.48 16.60 11.73
C THR A 56 23.94 16.28 12.14
N SER A 57 24.29 16.61 13.40
CA SER A 57 25.53 16.16 14.04
C SER A 57 25.45 14.72 14.58
N LEU A 58 24.25 14.11 14.57
CA LEU A 58 24.07 12.75 15.10
C LEU A 58 24.72 11.73 14.16
N GLU A 59 25.64 10.96 14.70
CA GLU A 59 26.28 9.83 14.06
C GLU A 59 26.00 8.57 14.86
N LEU A 60 25.38 7.57 14.23
CA LEU A 60 25.00 6.31 14.87
C LEU A 60 26.10 5.26 14.68
N PRO A 61 26.56 4.60 15.76
CA PRO A 61 27.44 3.44 15.67
C PRO A 61 26.60 2.20 15.33
N VAL A 62 26.43 1.89 14.06
CA VAL A 62 25.61 0.75 13.61
C VAL A 62 26.42 -0.55 13.66
N PRO A 63 26.09 -1.49 14.57
CA PRO A 63 26.77 -2.78 14.62
C PRO A 63 26.38 -3.62 13.40
N VAL A 64 27.35 -4.17 12.70
CA VAL A 64 27.17 -5.11 11.58
C VAL A 64 27.95 -6.40 11.87
N ALA A 65 27.73 -7.47 11.10
CA ALA A 65 28.35 -8.76 11.35
C ALA A 65 29.88 -8.68 11.51
N ASN A 66 30.54 -7.78 10.78
CA ASN A 66 31.99 -7.65 10.75
C ASN A 66 32.53 -6.36 11.41
N GLY A 67 31.82 -5.82 12.39
CA GLY A 67 32.24 -4.61 13.11
C GLY A 67 31.15 -3.57 13.34
N THR A 68 31.56 -2.32 13.45
CA THR A 68 30.65 -1.19 13.64
C THR A 68 30.88 -0.15 12.56
N TRP A 69 29.81 0.27 11.88
CA TRP A 69 29.84 1.30 10.85
C TRP A 69 29.18 2.58 11.35
N ALA A 70 29.82 3.70 11.10
CA ALA A 70 29.20 4.98 11.37
C ALA A 70 28.15 5.32 10.31
N SER A 71 27.00 5.81 10.76
CA SER A 71 25.93 6.31 9.89
C SER A 71 25.48 7.66 10.36
N ARG A 72 25.43 8.63 9.46
CA ARG A 72 24.86 9.95 9.75
C ARG A 72 23.37 9.96 9.62
N VAL A 73 22.74 10.82 10.40
CA VAL A 73 21.29 11.01 10.39
C VAL A 73 20.95 12.36 9.78
N TRP A 74 20.01 12.36 8.87
CA TRP A 74 19.38 13.57 8.36
C TRP A 74 18.01 13.71 8.98
N GLN A 75 17.61 14.93 9.32
CA GLN A 75 16.34 15.21 9.98
C GLN A 75 15.49 16.14 9.11
N GLY A 76 14.20 15.84 9.06
CA GLY A 76 13.14 16.65 8.49
C GLY A 76 11.96 16.73 9.43
N GLN A 77 10.93 17.48 9.04
CA GLN A 77 9.71 17.65 9.82
C GLN A 77 8.50 17.73 8.89
N ARG A 78 7.44 17.01 9.23
CA ARG A 78 6.11 17.17 8.61
C ARG A 78 5.07 17.35 9.69
N GLY A 79 4.46 18.55 9.79
CA GLY A 79 3.55 18.85 10.89
C GLY A 79 4.20 18.58 12.23
N ALA A 80 3.58 17.74 13.05
CA ALA A 80 4.09 17.33 14.36
C ALA A 80 5.01 16.09 14.32
N VAL A 81 5.24 15.49 13.13
CA VAL A 81 6.03 14.26 12.96
C VAL A 81 7.49 14.58 12.66
N SER A 82 8.42 14.06 13.46
CA SER A 82 9.85 14.12 13.19
C SER A 82 10.26 13.04 12.19
N LEU A 83 10.99 13.43 11.14
CA LEU A 83 11.49 12.51 10.11
C LEU A 83 12.99 12.34 10.26
N PHE A 84 13.46 11.09 10.25
CA PHE A 84 14.86 10.74 10.32
C PHE A 84 15.23 9.88 9.11
N ALA A 85 16.20 10.33 8.32
CA ALA A 85 16.71 9.59 7.18
C ALA A 85 18.15 9.10 7.45
N ILE A 86 18.36 7.81 7.30
CA ILE A 86 19.61 7.10 7.62
C ILE A 86 20.53 7.13 6.39
N GLU A 87 21.69 7.79 6.51
CA GLU A 87 22.65 7.96 5.42
C GLU A 87 23.56 6.73 5.29
N ARG A 88 23.53 6.12 4.12
CA ARG A 88 24.54 5.15 3.65
C ARG A 88 24.50 5.15 2.13
N ASP A 89 25.30 6.02 1.51
CA ASP A 89 25.22 6.30 0.08
C ASP A 89 25.44 5.05 -0.79
N GLU A 90 26.34 4.15 -0.41
CA GLU A 90 26.57 2.90 -1.13
C GLU A 90 25.31 2.03 -1.21
N TYR A 91 24.41 2.16 -0.23
CA TYR A 91 23.16 1.40 -0.15
C TYR A 91 21.95 2.16 -0.68
N PHE A 92 21.86 3.48 -0.43
CA PHE A 92 20.61 4.21 -0.60
C PHE A 92 20.67 5.35 -1.63
N ASP A 93 21.83 5.84 -2.04
CA ASP A 93 21.92 6.83 -3.12
C ASP A 93 21.85 6.15 -4.49
N ARG A 94 20.71 5.56 -4.81
CA ARG A 94 20.43 4.83 -6.05
C ARG A 94 19.22 5.39 -6.76
N ALA A 95 19.06 5.06 -8.05
CA ALA A 95 17.96 5.55 -8.88
C ALA A 95 16.59 5.10 -8.34
N HIS A 96 16.51 3.86 -7.90
CA HIS A 96 15.28 3.27 -7.37
C HIS A 96 15.49 2.69 -5.98
N PRO A 97 14.47 2.68 -5.10
CA PRO A 97 14.60 2.17 -3.73
C PRO A 97 14.98 0.70 -3.63
N TYR A 98 14.51 -0.18 -4.51
CA TYR A 98 14.64 -1.64 -4.36
C TYR A 98 15.52 -2.29 -5.41
N GLY A 99 15.45 -1.87 -6.68
CA GLY A 99 16.17 -2.52 -7.75
C GLY A 99 16.00 -1.83 -9.10
N GLU A 100 16.62 -2.38 -10.12
CA GLU A 100 16.57 -1.91 -11.51
C GLU A 100 16.31 -3.09 -12.45
N GLY A 101 15.70 -2.82 -13.61
CA GLY A 101 15.48 -3.86 -14.63
C GLY A 101 14.52 -4.97 -14.22
N GLY A 102 13.63 -4.73 -13.23
CA GLY A 102 12.61 -5.70 -12.78
C GLY A 102 13.08 -6.66 -11.68
N GLY A 103 14.33 -6.51 -11.17
CA GLY A 103 14.87 -7.30 -10.07
C GLY A 103 15.41 -6.45 -8.92
N ASP A 104 15.52 -7.08 -7.74
CA ASP A 104 16.12 -6.45 -6.56
C ASP A 104 17.63 -6.26 -6.75
N TYR A 105 18.20 -5.26 -6.06
CA TYR A 105 19.65 -5.13 -5.99
C TYR A 105 20.28 -6.35 -5.29
N PRO A 106 21.43 -6.86 -5.78
CA PRO A 106 22.08 -8.06 -5.22
C PRO A 106 22.46 -7.94 -3.74
N ASP A 107 22.64 -6.72 -3.24
CA ASP A 107 22.98 -6.40 -1.86
C ASP A 107 21.77 -6.04 -0.99
N SER A 108 20.54 -6.37 -1.43
CA SER A 108 19.30 -6.04 -0.72
C SER A 108 19.29 -6.53 0.72
N LEU A 109 19.85 -7.71 1.01
CA LEU A 109 19.96 -8.19 2.38
C LEU A 109 20.81 -7.25 3.24
N ASP A 110 22.00 -6.90 2.81
CA ASP A 110 22.92 -6.04 3.57
C ASP A 110 22.34 -4.66 3.82
N ARG A 111 21.68 -4.10 2.80
CA ARG A 111 21.04 -2.80 2.86
C ARG A 111 20.00 -2.75 3.97
N PHE A 112 19.11 -3.72 4.04
CA PHE A 112 17.99 -3.71 4.99
C PHE A 112 18.36 -4.31 6.34
N VAL A 113 19.37 -5.15 6.44
CA VAL A 113 20.04 -5.49 7.71
C VAL A 113 20.65 -4.24 8.33
N PHE A 114 21.42 -3.48 7.55
CA PHE A 114 22.03 -2.23 8.01
C PHE A 114 20.94 -1.23 8.45
N PHE A 115 19.91 -1.03 7.66
CA PHE A 115 18.81 -0.11 7.97
C PHE A 115 18.07 -0.50 9.26
N SER A 116 17.72 -1.77 9.41
CA SER A 116 17.05 -2.27 10.62
C SER A 116 17.89 -2.03 11.89
N ARG A 117 19.18 -2.25 11.83
CA ARG A 117 20.12 -1.99 12.93
C ARG A 117 20.26 -0.50 13.22
N ALA A 118 20.40 0.30 12.17
CA ALA A 118 20.48 1.76 12.31
C ALA A 118 19.19 2.36 12.90
N ALA A 119 18.01 1.85 12.55
CA ALA A 119 16.74 2.26 13.13
C ALA A 119 16.66 1.95 14.64
N LEU A 120 17.18 0.80 15.08
CA LEU A 120 17.27 0.47 16.51
C LEU A 120 18.28 1.34 17.25
N GLU A 121 19.43 1.64 16.65
CA GLU A 121 20.37 2.60 17.24
C GLU A 121 19.77 4.01 17.30
N LEU A 122 19.05 4.44 16.25
CA LEU A 122 18.34 5.72 16.27
C LEU A 122 17.34 5.79 17.44
N ALA A 123 16.57 4.71 17.69
CA ALA A 123 15.62 4.64 18.78
C ALA A 123 16.21 4.87 20.17
N ARG A 124 17.53 4.65 20.35
CA ARG A 124 18.26 4.93 21.60
C ARG A 124 18.75 6.37 21.73
N HIS A 125 18.71 7.13 20.62
CA HIS A 125 19.31 8.47 20.55
C HIS A 125 18.30 9.58 20.33
N ILE A 126 17.02 9.24 20.08
CA ILE A 126 15.94 10.22 19.91
C ILE A 126 15.16 10.42 21.21
N GLU A 127 14.66 11.63 21.40
CA GLU A 127 13.79 11.99 22.51
C GLU A 127 12.42 12.48 21.98
N PRO A 128 11.33 12.06 22.60
CA PRO A 128 11.24 11.07 23.68
C PRO A 128 11.58 9.67 23.21
N VAL A 129 12.15 8.84 24.11
CA VAL A 129 12.47 7.44 23.83
C VAL A 129 11.21 6.70 23.38
N PRO A 130 11.22 5.98 22.25
CA PRO A 130 10.06 5.24 21.78
C PRO A 130 9.61 4.14 22.74
N GLU A 131 8.32 4.05 22.98
CA GLU A 131 7.67 2.93 23.69
C GLU A 131 7.32 1.80 22.71
N VAL A 132 7.06 2.20 21.44
CA VAL A 132 6.71 1.28 20.34
C VAL A 132 7.64 1.51 19.17
N ILE A 133 8.20 0.44 18.61
CA ILE A 133 8.83 0.45 17.30
C ILE A 133 7.93 -0.30 16.31
N HIS A 134 7.46 0.40 15.28
CA HIS A 134 6.52 -0.13 14.30
C HIS A 134 7.25 -0.37 12.97
N ALA A 135 7.60 -1.62 12.73
CA ALA A 135 8.31 -2.08 11.54
C ALA A 135 7.33 -2.44 10.41
N ASN A 136 7.69 -2.14 9.16
CA ASN A 136 6.83 -2.29 8.00
C ASN A 136 7.49 -3.08 6.88
N ASP A 137 6.87 -4.18 6.46
CA ASP A 137 7.32 -5.12 5.43
C ASP A 137 8.71 -5.75 5.68
N TRP A 138 9.12 -6.66 4.79
CA TRP A 138 10.34 -7.46 4.95
C TRP A 138 11.62 -6.62 5.10
N HIS A 139 11.64 -5.42 4.57
CA HIS A 139 12.78 -4.49 4.64
C HIS A 139 13.11 -4.05 6.07
N THR A 140 12.16 -4.15 6.97
CA THR A 140 12.33 -3.82 8.40
C THR A 140 12.07 -5.03 9.31
N ALA A 141 11.82 -6.19 8.72
CA ALA A 141 11.43 -7.40 9.43
C ALA A 141 12.51 -7.97 10.37
N LEU A 142 13.75 -7.53 10.23
CA LEU A 142 14.82 -7.91 11.17
C LEU A 142 14.67 -7.21 12.54
N ILE A 143 13.93 -6.10 12.63
CA ILE A 143 13.78 -5.32 13.87
C ILE A 143 13.20 -6.14 15.04
N PRO A 144 12.09 -6.90 14.90
CA PRO A 144 11.59 -7.72 16.01
C PRO A 144 12.61 -8.77 16.48
N ALA A 145 13.35 -9.39 15.56
CA ALA A 145 14.39 -10.36 15.92
C ALA A 145 15.56 -9.71 16.70
N LEU A 146 16.04 -8.56 16.23
CA LEU A 146 17.07 -7.79 16.93
C LEU A 146 16.58 -7.33 18.31
N ALA A 147 15.38 -6.78 18.41
CA ALA A 147 14.80 -6.33 19.67
C ALA A 147 14.69 -7.46 20.70
N SER A 148 14.36 -8.68 20.24
CA SER A 148 14.28 -9.86 21.12
C SER A 148 15.64 -10.29 21.69
N VAL A 149 16.71 -10.14 20.92
CA VAL A 149 18.08 -10.50 21.33
C VAL A 149 18.69 -9.47 22.29
N VAL A 150 18.50 -8.17 22.00
CA VAL A 150 19.11 -7.11 22.81
C VAL A 150 18.22 -6.65 23.97
N HIS A 151 17.07 -7.27 24.16
CA HIS A 151 16.11 -6.98 25.25
C HIS A 151 15.80 -5.50 25.40
N LEU A 152 15.44 -4.86 24.29
CA LEU A 152 15.02 -3.46 24.32
C LEU A 152 13.72 -3.28 25.09
N PRO A 153 13.54 -2.19 25.83
CA PRO A 153 12.30 -1.90 26.55
C PRO A 153 11.13 -1.53 25.62
N MET A 154 11.42 -1.32 24.34
CA MET A 154 10.43 -1.00 23.32
C MET A 154 9.69 -2.26 22.86
N ARG A 155 8.43 -2.09 22.49
CA ARG A 155 7.60 -3.12 21.90
C ARG A 155 7.66 -3.09 20.40
N ALA A 156 7.74 -4.25 19.77
CA ALA A 156 7.81 -4.39 18.33
C ALA A 156 6.42 -4.70 17.76
N VAL A 157 5.89 -3.79 16.97
CA VAL A 157 4.72 -4.03 16.11
C VAL A 157 5.22 -4.21 14.68
N PHE A 158 4.69 -5.19 13.97
CA PHE A 158 5.08 -5.49 12.60
C PHE A 158 3.88 -5.48 11.66
N THR A 159 3.92 -4.66 10.59
CA THR A 159 2.87 -4.61 9.57
C THR A 159 3.29 -5.30 8.29
N ILE A 160 2.44 -6.22 7.82
CA ILE A 160 2.52 -6.89 6.52
C ILE A 160 1.69 -6.09 5.52
N HIS A 161 2.34 -5.40 4.57
CA HIS A 161 1.64 -4.71 3.48
C HIS A 161 1.38 -5.64 2.30
N ASN A 162 2.34 -6.54 2.01
CA ASN A 162 2.17 -7.57 1.00
C ASN A 162 2.97 -8.83 1.34
N LEU A 163 2.29 -9.90 1.71
CA LEU A 163 2.91 -11.17 2.13
C LEU A 163 3.68 -11.88 1.01
N ARG A 164 3.48 -11.49 -0.25
CA ARG A 164 4.22 -12.06 -1.39
C ARG A 164 5.73 -11.77 -1.31
N TYR A 165 6.12 -10.66 -0.69
CA TYR A 165 7.51 -10.23 -0.58
C TYR A 165 8.02 -10.51 0.84
N GLN A 166 8.77 -11.60 1.01
CA GLN A 166 9.08 -12.14 2.34
C GLN A 166 10.53 -11.87 2.80
N GLY A 167 11.41 -11.38 1.91
CA GLY A 167 12.83 -11.28 2.24
C GLY A 167 13.43 -12.68 2.45
N GLU A 168 13.30 -13.55 1.45
CA GLU A 168 13.90 -14.89 1.43
C GLU A 168 15.29 -14.85 0.85
N PHE A 169 16.23 -15.52 1.56
CA PHE A 169 17.63 -15.62 1.16
C PHE A 169 18.16 -17.04 1.41
N PRO A 170 19.27 -17.44 0.75
CA PRO A 170 19.94 -18.70 1.07
C PRO A 170 20.34 -18.74 2.56
N SER A 171 20.31 -19.93 3.17
CA SER A 171 20.73 -20.12 4.58
C SER A 171 22.16 -19.69 4.84
N SER A 172 23.04 -19.78 3.84
CA SER A 172 24.44 -19.31 3.91
C SER A 172 24.57 -17.81 4.20
N GLU A 173 23.50 -17.02 3.96
CA GLU A 173 23.47 -15.58 4.21
C GLU A 173 23.14 -15.23 5.68
N PHE A 174 22.70 -16.20 6.49
CA PHE A 174 22.30 -15.96 7.89
C PHE A 174 23.41 -15.28 8.74
N PRO A 175 24.71 -15.63 8.61
CA PRO A 175 25.75 -14.96 9.39
C PRO A 175 25.84 -13.44 9.17
N ARG A 176 25.36 -12.94 8.00
CA ARG A 176 25.35 -11.50 7.68
C ARG A 176 24.37 -10.72 8.53
N LEU A 177 23.37 -11.40 9.13
CA LEU A 177 22.46 -10.77 10.07
C LEU A 177 23.14 -10.36 11.38
N GLY A 178 24.28 -11.00 11.74
CA GLY A 178 24.95 -10.78 13.01
C GLY A 178 24.07 -11.13 14.22
N LEU A 179 23.21 -12.13 14.07
CA LEU A 179 22.39 -12.71 15.13
C LEU A 179 23.06 -13.97 15.69
N PRO A 180 22.75 -14.35 16.97
CA PRO A 180 23.17 -15.63 17.52
C PRO A 180 22.72 -16.81 16.66
N GLY A 181 23.54 -17.86 16.54
CA GLY A 181 23.29 -19.01 15.67
C GLY A 181 21.98 -19.75 15.97
N GLU A 182 21.54 -19.73 17.21
CA GLU A 182 20.26 -20.32 17.66
C GLU A 182 19.02 -19.58 17.09
N MET A 183 19.20 -18.41 16.47
CA MET A 183 18.12 -17.71 15.77
C MET A 183 17.86 -18.28 14.37
N PHE A 184 18.69 -19.20 13.87
CA PHE A 184 18.42 -19.92 12.63
C PHE A 184 17.81 -21.29 12.92
N ARG A 185 16.53 -21.30 13.19
CA ARG A 185 15.74 -22.52 13.47
C ARG A 185 14.29 -22.34 13.01
N PRO A 186 13.49 -23.43 12.88
CA PRO A 186 12.11 -23.39 12.41
C PRO A 186 11.18 -22.49 13.22
N GLU A 187 11.46 -22.28 14.52
CA GLU A 187 10.66 -21.43 15.41
C GLU A 187 11.00 -19.94 15.29
N THR A 188 11.95 -19.57 14.42
CA THR A 188 12.40 -18.18 14.23
C THR A 188 12.60 -17.86 12.74
N LEU A 189 13.83 -17.81 12.23
CA LEU A 189 14.18 -17.27 10.92
C LEU A 189 14.37 -18.33 9.82
N GLU A 190 14.57 -19.61 10.17
CA GLU A 190 14.68 -20.69 9.19
C GLU A 190 13.33 -21.05 8.59
N PHE A 191 13.24 -21.22 7.28
CA PHE A 191 12.04 -21.63 6.57
C PHE A 191 12.37 -22.51 5.37
N TYR A 192 12.10 -23.81 5.48
CA TYR A 192 12.42 -24.82 4.45
C TYR A 192 13.85 -24.74 3.95
N GLY A 193 14.82 -24.64 4.84
CA GLY A 193 16.25 -24.57 4.53
C GLY A 193 16.74 -23.19 4.06
N LYS A 194 15.86 -22.18 4.03
CA LYS A 194 16.19 -20.79 3.68
C LYS A 194 16.06 -19.87 4.90
N LEU A 195 16.64 -18.70 4.79
CA LEU A 195 16.38 -17.56 5.65
C LEU A 195 15.12 -16.86 5.18
N ASN A 196 14.15 -16.60 6.07
CA ASN A 196 12.96 -15.82 5.78
C ASN A 196 12.75 -14.73 6.86
N LEU A 197 12.99 -13.48 6.48
CA LEU A 197 12.94 -12.36 7.41
C LEU A 197 11.51 -12.06 7.88
N MET A 198 10.52 -12.10 6.97
CA MET A 198 9.11 -11.85 7.31
C MET A 198 8.58 -12.88 8.29
N LYS A 199 8.90 -14.17 8.10
CA LYS A 199 8.57 -15.23 9.06
C LYS A 199 9.12 -14.92 10.45
N GLY A 200 10.38 -14.52 10.52
CA GLY A 200 11.00 -14.12 11.79
C GLY A 200 10.26 -12.96 12.46
N ALA A 201 9.88 -11.94 11.69
CA ALA A 201 9.13 -10.82 12.22
C ALA A 201 7.73 -11.23 12.72
N ILE A 202 7.00 -12.05 11.98
CA ILE A 202 5.68 -12.57 12.41
C ILE A 202 5.77 -13.31 13.72
N LEU A 203 6.82 -14.13 13.92
CA LEU A 203 6.98 -14.94 15.14
C LEU A 203 7.47 -14.14 16.34
N LEU A 204 8.27 -13.10 16.13
CA LEU A 204 9.03 -12.40 17.19
C LEU A 204 8.47 -11.01 17.54
N ALA A 205 7.62 -10.43 16.71
CA ALA A 205 6.89 -9.20 17.06
C ALA A 205 5.92 -9.43 18.22
N ASP A 206 5.68 -8.42 19.05
CA ASP A 206 4.66 -8.48 20.08
C ASP A 206 3.27 -8.55 19.43
N GLU A 207 3.00 -7.70 18.45
CA GLU A 207 1.77 -7.72 17.65
C GLU A 207 2.09 -7.65 16.15
N VAL A 208 1.26 -8.27 15.35
CA VAL A 208 1.34 -8.27 13.88
C VAL A 208 0.08 -7.63 13.33
N THR A 209 0.25 -6.72 12.37
CA THR A 209 -0.88 -6.15 11.65
C THR A 209 -0.77 -6.42 10.16
N THR A 210 -1.89 -6.34 9.47
CA THR A 210 -1.94 -6.25 8.01
C THR A 210 -3.01 -5.26 7.59
N VAL A 211 -3.07 -4.94 6.31
CA VAL A 211 -3.70 -3.75 5.78
C VAL A 211 -5.19 -3.89 5.46
N SER A 212 -5.83 -4.98 5.85
CA SER A 212 -7.30 -5.09 5.87
C SER A 212 -7.77 -6.32 6.67
N PRO A 213 -8.99 -6.31 7.24
CA PRO A 213 -9.55 -7.44 7.97
C PRO A 213 -9.73 -8.70 7.11
N SER A 214 -10.16 -8.55 5.86
CA SER A 214 -10.31 -9.68 4.94
C SER A 214 -8.97 -10.26 4.55
N TYR A 215 -7.98 -9.42 4.25
CA TYR A 215 -6.63 -9.89 3.95
C TYR A 215 -6.00 -10.62 5.14
N ALA A 216 -6.24 -10.16 6.38
CA ALA A 216 -5.79 -10.86 7.57
C ALA A 216 -6.36 -12.31 7.66
N ARG A 217 -7.58 -12.53 7.19
CA ARG A 217 -8.18 -13.88 7.09
C ARG A 217 -7.61 -14.67 5.91
N GLU A 218 -7.48 -14.04 4.75
CA GLU A 218 -6.98 -14.67 3.52
C GLU A 218 -5.56 -15.21 3.69
N ILE A 219 -4.63 -14.43 4.25
CA ILE A 219 -3.22 -14.84 4.41
C ILE A 219 -3.01 -16.01 5.39
N GLN A 220 -4.02 -16.36 6.17
CA GLN A 220 -4.05 -17.56 7.02
C GLN A 220 -4.52 -18.80 6.25
N THR A 221 -4.79 -18.71 4.95
CA THR A 221 -5.18 -19.85 4.09
C THR A 221 -4.04 -20.26 3.18
N GLU A 222 -4.02 -21.52 2.76
CA GLU A 222 -3.01 -22.06 1.85
C GLU A 222 -2.97 -21.25 0.52
N ALA A 223 -4.14 -20.85 0.02
CA ALA A 223 -4.29 -20.14 -1.26
C ALA A 223 -3.62 -18.75 -1.28
N PHE A 224 -3.57 -18.06 -0.14
CA PHE A 224 -3.07 -16.67 -0.06
C PHE A 224 -1.91 -16.50 0.92
N GLY A 225 -1.55 -17.53 1.66
CA GLY A 225 -0.52 -17.47 2.72
C GLY A 225 0.91 -17.57 2.21
N HIS A 226 1.13 -17.79 0.90
CA HIS A 226 2.48 -17.88 0.29
C HIS A 226 3.44 -18.76 1.11
N GLY A 227 2.95 -19.90 1.66
CA GLY A 227 3.69 -20.80 2.50
C GLY A 227 3.71 -20.44 4.00
N LEU A 228 3.36 -19.21 4.38
CA LEU A 228 3.35 -18.75 5.78
C LEU A 228 1.99 -18.88 6.49
N HIS A 229 0.99 -19.49 5.87
CA HIS A 229 -0.37 -19.60 6.43
C HIS A 229 -0.41 -20.29 7.80
N GLU A 230 0.35 -21.35 8.03
CA GLU A 230 0.40 -22.02 9.34
C GLU A 230 1.11 -21.18 10.41
N VAL A 231 2.16 -20.43 10.01
CA VAL A 231 2.83 -19.46 10.89
C VAL A 231 1.85 -18.38 11.34
N LEU A 232 1.08 -17.83 10.38
CA LEU A 232 0.08 -16.80 10.65
C LEU A 232 -1.10 -17.33 11.49
N LYS A 233 -1.58 -18.55 11.24
CA LYS A 233 -2.58 -19.20 12.10
C LYS A 233 -2.08 -19.35 13.54
N GLY A 234 -0.82 -19.75 13.72
CA GLY A 234 -0.20 -19.84 15.04
C GLY A 234 -0.11 -18.50 15.77
N ARG A 235 -0.21 -17.39 15.04
CA ARG A 235 -0.21 -16.03 15.57
C ARG A 235 -1.56 -15.32 15.48
N ALA A 236 -2.65 -16.02 15.16
CA ALA A 236 -3.96 -15.44 14.93
C ALA A 236 -4.46 -14.51 16.06
N ALA A 237 -4.14 -14.83 17.33
CA ALA A 237 -4.49 -14.00 18.48
C ALA A 237 -3.75 -12.65 18.54
N HIS A 238 -2.65 -12.52 17.80
CA HIS A 238 -1.80 -11.33 17.70
C HIS A 238 -1.77 -10.75 16.28
N LEU A 239 -2.68 -11.18 15.40
CA LEU A 239 -2.81 -10.70 14.04
C LEU A 239 -4.07 -9.86 13.88
N SER A 240 -3.91 -8.59 13.55
CA SER A 240 -5.01 -7.66 13.31
C SER A 240 -5.01 -7.13 11.87
N GLY A 241 -6.15 -7.13 11.21
CA GLY A 241 -6.34 -6.46 9.92
C GLY A 241 -6.89 -5.05 10.12
N ILE A 242 -6.16 -4.03 9.66
CA ILE A 242 -6.56 -2.62 9.78
C ILE A 242 -6.56 -2.01 8.38
N LEU A 243 -7.73 -1.56 7.92
CA LEU A 243 -7.85 -0.95 6.60
C LEU A 243 -7.07 0.38 6.58
N ASN A 244 -6.25 0.58 5.55
CA ASN A 244 -5.55 1.85 5.36
C ASN A 244 -6.52 2.99 5.08
N GLY A 245 -6.14 4.20 5.46
CA GLY A 245 -6.78 5.43 5.03
C GLY A 245 -6.12 6.02 3.77
N ILE A 246 -6.65 7.14 3.33
CA ILE A 246 -6.05 8.00 2.32
C ILE A 246 -5.80 9.39 2.88
N ASP A 247 -4.91 10.15 2.25
CA ASP A 247 -4.75 11.58 2.51
C ASP A 247 -5.87 12.36 1.83
N GLU A 248 -6.94 12.66 2.59
CA GLU A 248 -8.13 13.35 2.06
C GLU A 248 -7.90 14.85 1.79
N GLU A 249 -6.80 15.45 2.24
CA GLU A 249 -6.43 16.80 1.87
C GLU A 249 -5.82 16.83 0.46
N SER A 250 -4.88 15.92 0.20
CA SER A 250 -4.24 15.76 -1.11
C SER A 250 -5.19 15.19 -2.15
N TRP A 251 -6.05 14.23 -1.76
CA TRP A 251 -7.04 13.59 -2.64
C TRP A 251 -8.43 14.19 -2.43
N ASN A 252 -8.61 15.47 -2.80
CA ASN A 252 -9.85 16.21 -2.60
C ASN A 252 -10.36 16.85 -3.90
N PRO A 253 -11.44 16.35 -4.50
CA PRO A 253 -11.96 16.90 -5.75
C PRO A 253 -12.48 18.35 -5.64
N GLU A 254 -12.67 18.88 -4.42
CA GLU A 254 -13.07 20.28 -4.22
C GLU A 254 -11.92 21.27 -4.45
N THR A 255 -10.67 20.82 -4.22
CA THR A 255 -9.47 21.69 -4.24
C THR A 255 -8.38 21.21 -5.19
N ASP A 256 -8.56 20.05 -5.83
CA ASP A 256 -7.55 19.43 -6.68
C ASP A 256 -7.29 20.27 -7.94
N ALA A 257 -6.06 20.76 -8.07
CA ALA A 257 -5.62 21.60 -9.18
C ALA A 257 -5.47 20.83 -10.52
N GLU A 258 -5.38 19.49 -10.47
CA GLU A 258 -5.29 18.64 -11.65
C GLU A 258 -6.62 18.52 -12.40
N LEU A 259 -7.74 18.89 -11.77
CA LEU A 259 -9.06 18.75 -12.35
C LEU A 259 -9.43 19.93 -13.24
N LYS A 260 -10.08 19.65 -14.36
CA LYS A 260 -10.65 20.69 -15.24
C LYS A 260 -11.65 21.58 -14.51
N LYS A 261 -12.44 21.00 -13.60
CA LYS A 261 -13.41 21.68 -12.77
C LYS A 261 -13.53 20.96 -11.42
N ASN A 262 -13.41 21.69 -10.33
CA ASN A 262 -13.62 21.14 -9.00
C ASN A 262 -15.11 20.85 -8.73
N PHE A 263 -15.37 19.87 -7.89
CA PHE A 263 -16.72 19.43 -7.54
C PHE A 263 -16.74 18.78 -6.15
N SER A 264 -17.94 18.58 -5.60
CA SER A 264 -18.15 17.81 -4.37
C SER A 264 -19.32 16.83 -4.53
N SER A 265 -19.55 16.01 -3.51
CA SER A 265 -20.71 15.10 -3.44
C SER A 265 -22.04 15.84 -3.54
N THR A 266 -22.12 17.05 -2.96
CA THR A 266 -23.31 17.91 -2.99
C THR A 266 -23.41 18.79 -4.23
N LYS A 267 -22.28 19.07 -4.91
CA LYS A 267 -22.19 19.87 -6.15
C LYS A 267 -21.40 19.12 -7.22
N PRO A 268 -21.96 18.00 -7.76
CA PRO A 268 -21.22 17.10 -8.64
C PRO A 268 -21.11 17.56 -10.11
N GLN A 269 -21.67 18.71 -10.49
CA GLN A 269 -21.77 19.18 -11.89
C GLN A 269 -20.39 19.29 -12.57
N GLY A 270 -19.32 19.63 -11.83
CA GLY A 270 -17.97 19.71 -12.36
C GLY A 270 -17.44 18.39 -12.94
N ARG A 271 -18.02 17.24 -12.57
CA ARG A 271 -17.65 15.94 -13.15
C ARG A 271 -17.90 15.83 -14.65
N GLU A 272 -18.96 16.48 -15.17
CA GLU A 272 -19.26 16.47 -16.61
C GLU A 272 -18.14 17.17 -17.39
N GLU A 273 -17.60 18.27 -16.86
CA GLU A 273 -16.47 18.98 -17.45
C GLU A 273 -15.16 18.14 -17.34
N CYS A 274 -14.95 17.45 -16.21
CA CYS A 274 -13.82 16.53 -16.03
C CYS A 274 -13.90 15.34 -17.01
N ARG A 275 -15.09 14.79 -17.22
CA ARG A 275 -15.34 13.73 -18.18
C ARG A 275 -15.03 14.17 -19.62
N ALA A 276 -15.54 15.32 -20.04
CA ALA A 276 -15.27 15.87 -21.38
C ALA A 276 -13.77 16.18 -21.58
N ALA A 277 -13.08 16.65 -20.53
CA ALA A 277 -11.65 16.86 -20.55
C ALA A 277 -10.87 15.54 -20.68
N LEU A 278 -11.25 14.50 -19.95
CA LEU A 278 -10.65 13.17 -20.05
C LEU A 278 -10.83 12.57 -21.45
N GLU A 279 -12.03 12.66 -22.05
CA GLU A 279 -12.31 12.20 -23.41
C GLU A 279 -11.38 12.87 -24.41
N LYS A 280 -11.22 14.19 -24.31
CA LYS A 280 -10.34 14.96 -25.20
C LYS A 280 -8.88 14.60 -25.03
N GLU A 281 -8.40 14.47 -23.78
CA GLU A 281 -7.01 14.18 -23.45
C GLU A 281 -6.61 12.77 -23.90
N THR A 282 -7.51 11.81 -23.71
CA THR A 282 -7.23 10.40 -24.04
C THR A 282 -7.57 10.02 -25.47
N GLY A 283 -8.28 10.87 -26.20
CA GLY A 283 -8.72 10.62 -27.58
C GLY A 283 -9.96 9.69 -27.65
N LEU A 284 -10.68 9.54 -26.56
CA LEU A 284 -11.96 8.84 -26.58
C LEU A 284 -13.02 9.67 -27.33
N GLU A 285 -13.87 9.01 -28.09
CA GLU A 285 -15.03 9.65 -28.71
C GLU A 285 -15.95 10.27 -27.63
N PRO A 286 -16.59 11.42 -27.89
CA PRO A 286 -17.54 12.01 -26.96
C PRO A 286 -18.63 11.05 -26.50
N ALA A 287 -19.12 11.28 -25.29
CA ALA A 287 -19.91 10.32 -24.52
C ALA A 287 -21.14 9.74 -25.22
N ASN A 288 -21.92 10.51 -25.93
CA ASN A 288 -23.16 10.06 -26.60
C ASN A 288 -23.97 9.03 -25.78
N GLY A 289 -24.09 9.22 -24.45
CA GLY A 289 -24.79 8.30 -23.55
C GLY A 289 -24.04 7.00 -23.20
N ARG A 290 -22.69 6.94 -23.30
CA ARG A 290 -21.90 5.73 -23.05
C ARG A 290 -20.97 5.87 -21.86
N PRO A 291 -20.89 4.87 -20.92
CA PRO A 291 -20.05 4.97 -19.75
C PRO A 291 -18.55 4.84 -20.08
N ILE A 292 -17.71 5.50 -19.25
CA ILE A 292 -16.26 5.32 -19.22
C ILE A 292 -15.89 4.42 -18.03
N PHE A 293 -15.16 3.35 -18.33
CA PHE A 293 -14.51 2.50 -17.35
C PHE A 293 -13.04 2.92 -17.24
N GLY A 294 -12.60 3.30 -16.07
CA GLY A 294 -11.20 3.63 -15.77
C GLY A 294 -10.48 2.46 -15.10
N MET A 295 -9.20 2.28 -15.39
CA MET A 295 -8.31 1.38 -14.66
C MET A 295 -6.96 2.06 -14.48
N VAL A 296 -6.51 2.21 -13.25
CA VAL A 296 -5.21 2.79 -12.89
C VAL A 296 -4.48 1.78 -12.01
N THR A 297 -3.48 1.11 -12.56
CA THR A 297 -2.77 0.05 -11.85
C THR A 297 -1.46 -0.30 -12.54
N ARG A 298 -0.58 -0.97 -11.79
CA ARG A 298 0.55 -1.66 -12.40
C ARG A 298 0.04 -2.78 -13.34
N LEU A 299 0.56 -2.86 -14.56
CA LEU A 299 0.16 -3.88 -15.52
C LEU A 299 0.81 -5.23 -15.15
N ALA A 300 0.11 -5.98 -14.30
CA ALA A 300 0.56 -7.26 -13.77
C ALA A 300 -0.63 -8.23 -13.62
N GLU A 301 -0.35 -9.54 -13.63
CA GLU A 301 -1.38 -10.57 -13.53
C GLU A 301 -2.17 -10.50 -12.22
N ASP A 302 -1.51 -10.23 -11.10
CA ASP A 302 -2.16 -10.10 -9.80
C ASP A 302 -3.22 -9.00 -9.76
N LYS A 303 -3.14 -8.03 -10.69
CA LYS A 303 -4.12 -6.95 -10.87
C LYS A 303 -5.25 -7.29 -11.86
N GLY A 304 -5.21 -8.46 -12.48
CA GLY A 304 -6.25 -8.94 -13.40
C GLY A 304 -6.35 -8.13 -14.71
N VAL A 305 -5.24 -7.50 -15.12
CA VAL A 305 -5.18 -6.69 -16.36
C VAL A 305 -5.54 -7.56 -17.58
N ASP A 306 -5.04 -8.78 -17.65
CA ASP A 306 -5.36 -9.77 -18.68
C ASP A 306 -6.87 -10.04 -18.79
N LEU A 307 -7.60 -10.07 -17.67
CA LEU A 307 -9.06 -10.22 -17.69
C LEU A 307 -9.74 -9.01 -18.33
N VAL A 308 -9.28 -7.78 -18.04
CA VAL A 308 -9.85 -6.56 -18.65
C VAL A 308 -9.53 -6.48 -20.13
N LEU A 309 -8.30 -6.78 -20.54
CA LEU A 309 -7.91 -6.79 -21.94
C LEU A 309 -8.75 -7.80 -22.74
N GLY A 310 -8.96 -9.01 -22.20
CA GLY A 310 -9.85 -10.01 -22.79
C GLY A 310 -11.33 -9.58 -22.86
N ALA A 311 -11.80 -8.78 -21.87
CA ALA A 311 -13.18 -8.28 -21.81
C ALA A 311 -13.47 -7.11 -22.75
N ALA A 312 -12.45 -6.36 -23.12
CA ALA A 312 -12.62 -5.02 -23.69
C ALA A 312 -13.43 -4.99 -24.98
N GLN A 313 -13.27 -5.98 -25.89
CA GLN A 313 -14.06 -6.03 -27.12
C GLN A 313 -15.55 -6.22 -26.83
N GLU A 314 -15.91 -7.08 -25.88
CA GLU A 314 -17.32 -7.28 -25.48
C GLU A 314 -17.85 -6.03 -24.79
N LEU A 315 -17.09 -5.42 -23.90
CA LEU A 315 -17.45 -4.16 -23.23
C LEU A 315 -17.76 -3.05 -24.24
N VAL A 316 -16.89 -2.87 -25.25
CA VAL A 316 -17.04 -1.86 -26.29
C VAL A 316 -18.26 -2.12 -27.18
N LYS A 317 -18.50 -3.39 -27.57
CA LYS A 317 -19.71 -3.78 -28.35
C LYS A 317 -21.00 -3.41 -27.61
N ARG A 318 -20.98 -3.45 -26.29
CA ARG A 318 -22.11 -3.11 -25.41
C ARG A 318 -22.18 -1.63 -25.05
N GLY A 319 -21.35 -0.79 -25.66
CA GLY A 319 -21.36 0.64 -25.50
C GLY A 319 -20.39 1.21 -24.45
N GLY A 320 -19.64 0.39 -23.72
CA GLY A 320 -18.60 0.85 -22.82
C GLY A 320 -17.41 1.47 -23.54
N ARG A 321 -16.67 2.31 -22.83
CA ARG A 321 -15.36 2.86 -23.24
C ARG A 321 -14.37 2.61 -22.12
N LEU A 322 -13.08 2.46 -22.44
CA LEU A 322 -12.07 2.03 -21.49
C LEU A 322 -10.86 2.97 -21.51
N VAL A 323 -10.41 3.39 -20.35
CA VAL A 323 -9.13 4.09 -20.15
C VAL A 323 -8.27 3.27 -19.21
N ILE A 324 -7.06 2.93 -19.64
CA ILE A 324 -6.06 2.21 -18.84
C ILE A 324 -4.84 3.12 -18.65
N LEU A 325 -4.42 3.30 -17.40
CA LEU A 325 -3.17 3.98 -17.03
C LEU A 325 -2.30 3.06 -16.19
N GLY A 326 -1.06 2.88 -16.60
CA GLY A 326 -0.04 2.19 -15.81
C GLY A 326 1.04 1.55 -16.66
N GLN A 327 2.08 1.06 -15.99
CA GLN A 327 3.20 0.33 -16.56
C GLN A 327 3.37 -1.03 -15.88
N GLY A 328 4.05 -1.98 -16.51
CA GLY A 328 4.33 -3.26 -15.88
C GLY A 328 4.97 -4.30 -16.78
N HIS A 329 4.37 -5.47 -16.90
CA HIS A 329 4.90 -6.54 -17.72
C HIS A 329 4.83 -6.19 -19.22
N PRO A 330 5.95 -6.29 -19.97
CA PRO A 330 6.01 -5.89 -21.37
C PRO A 330 4.95 -6.57 -22.27
N GLU A 331 4.60 -7.81 -21.97
CA GLU A 331 3.59 -8.57 -22.72
C GLU A 331 2.19 -7.94 -22.57
N LEU A 332 1.82 -7.53 -21.34
CA LEU A 332 0.55 -6.87 -21.08
C LEU A 332 0.51 -5.45 -21.66
N GLU A 333 1.64 -4.75 -21.65
CA GLU A 333 1.76 -3.43 -22.29
C GLU A 333 1.57 -3.52 -23.81
N GLU A 334 2.18 -4.53 -24.44
CA GLU A 334 2.03 -4.75 -25.89
C GLU A 334 0.59 -5.14 -26.26
N GLU A 335 -0.05 -6.01 -25.46
CA GLU A 335 -1.44 -6.40 -25.66
C GLU A 335 -2.39 -5.20 -25.51
N ALA A 336 -2.19 -4.37 -24.50
CA ALA A 336 -2.97 -3.16 -24.29
C ALA A 336 -2.83 -2.16 -25.46
N LYS A 337 -1.61 -1.97 -26.01
CA LYS A 337 -1.39 -1.14 -27.20
C LYS A 337 -2.07 -1.71 -28.45
N LYS A 338 -2.03 -3.04 -28.63
CA LYS A 338 -2.74 -3.70 -29.75
C LYS A 338 -4.26 -3.50 -29.62
N LEU A 339 -4.78 -3.59 -28.39
CA LEU A 339 -6.20 -3.37 -28.12
C LEU A 339 -6.61 -1.93 -28.45
N GLU A 340 -5.88 -0.90 -28.01
CA GLU A 340 -6.16 0.50 -28.35
C GLU A 340 -6.20 0.71 -29.86
N LYS A 341 -5.23 0.18 -30.60
CA LYS A 341 -5.18 0.28 -32.07
C LYS A 341 -6.38 -0.41 -32.75
N SER A 342 -6.90 -1.49 -32.17
CA SER A 342 -8.04 -2.22 -32.72
C SER A 342 -9.40 -1.59 -32.44
N LEU A 343 -9.47 -0.71 -31.42
CA LEU A 343 -10.68 -0.06 -30.91
C LEU A 343 -10.49 1.46 -30.79
N PRO A 344 -10.14 2.17 -31.87
CA PRO A 344 -9.84 3.60 -31.83
C PRO A 344 -11.05 4.40 -31.35
N GLY A 345 -10.78 5.40 -30.49
CA GLY A 345 -11.82 6.23 -29.86
C GLY A 345 -12.67 5.52 -28.79
N ARG A 346 -12.45 4.23 -28.55
CA ARG A 346 -13.21 3.43 -27.58
C ARG A 346 -12.32 2.93 -26.43
N VAL A 347 -11.07 2.69 -26.71
CA VAL A 347 -10.06 2.29 -25.73
C VAL A 347 -8.90 3.26 -25.81
N ALA A 348 -8.44 3.73 -24.67
CA ALA A 348 -7.26 4.57 -24.52
C ALA A 348 -6.29 3.93 -23.51
N VAL A 349 -5.00 3.86 -23.85
CA VAL A 349 -3.96 3.28 -23.03
C VAL A 349 -2.82 4.27 -22.84
N ARG A 350 -2.43 4.49 -21.58
CA ARG A 350 -1.28 5.33 -21.21
C ARG A 350 -0.32 4.48 -20.40
N LEU A 351 0.85 4.20 -20.99
CA LEU A 351 1.89 3.35 -20.40
C LEU A 351 2.93 4.21 -19.69
N GLU A 352 2.49 4.83 -18.60
CA GLU A 352 3.29 5.74 -17.80
C GLU A 352 2.81 5.77 -16.35
N HIS A 353 3.63 6.36 -15.48
CA HIS A 353 3.24 6.69 -14.12
C HIS A 353 2.92 8.19 -14.08
N ASP A 354 1.64 8.53 -14.14
CA ASP A 354 1.14 9.91 -14.10
C ASP A 354 0.02 10.03 -13.06
N GLU A 355 0.35 10.64 -11.91
CA GLU A 355 -0.63 10.85 -10.84
C GLU A 355 -1.68 11.88 -11.23
N GLY A 356 -1.33 12.93 -11.99
CA GLY A 356 -2.28 13.92 -12.48
C GLY A 356 -3.33 13.27 -13.40
N LEU A 357 -2.89 12.44 -14.36
CA LEU A 357 -3.83 11.69 -15.21
C LEU A 357 -4.66 10.69 -14.39
N ALA A 358 -4.09 10.03 -13.36
CA ALA A 358 -4.85 9.16 -12.48
C ALA A 358 -6.01 9.92 -11.80
N ARG A 359 -5.76 11.13 -11.26
CA ARG A 359 -6.78 12.00 -10.67
C ARG A 359 -7.86 12.38 -11.67
N ARG A 360 -7.47 12.70 -12.92
CA ARG A 360 -8.41 13.01 -14.00
C ARG A 360 -9.24 11.78 -14.42
N ILE A 361 -8.66 10.57 -14.40
CA ILE A 361 -9.39 9.31 -14.64
C ILE A 361 -10.42 9.08 -13.52
N PHE A 362 -10.03 9.20 -12.23
CA PHE A 362 -10.98 9.05 -11.12
C PHE A 362 -12.13 10.08 -11.21
N ALA A 363 -11.83 11.32 -11.61
CA ALA A 363 -12.85 12.37 -11.75
C ALA A 363 -13.73 12.21 -12.98
N GLY A 364 -13.22 11.70 -14.09
CA GLY A 364 -13.92 11.62 -15.37
C GLY A 364 -14.56 10.27 -15.68
N ALA A 365 -14.07 9.18 -15.12
CA ALA A 365 -14.65 7.84 -15.33
C ALA A 365 -15.97 7.67 -14.56
N ASP A 366 -16.88 6.87 -15.08
CA ASP A 366 -18.15 6.52 -14.42
C ASP A 366 -17.97 5.33 -13.51
N PHE A 367 -17.22 4.33 -13.98
CA PHE A 367 -16.86 3.13 -13.25
C PHE A 367 -15.35 2.97 -13.16
N PHE A 368 -14.86 2.35 -12.08
CA PHE A 368 -13.46 2.09 -11.87
C PHE A 368 -13.22 0.60 -11.67
N LEU A 369 -12.41 -0.02 -12.55
CA LEU A 369 -12.19 -1.47 -12.57
C LEU A 369 -11.00 -1.88 -11.72
N MET A 370 -11.22 -2.84 -10.81
CA MET A 370 -10.17 -3.52 -10.05
C MET A 370 -10.43 -5.03 -9.97
N PRO A 371 -10.16 -5.78 -11.04
CA PRO A 371 -10.35 -7.24 -11.07
C PRO A 371 -9.17 -7.99 -10.46
N SER A 372 -8.59 -7.45 -9.40
CA SER A 372 -7.40 -7.99 -8.76
C SER A 372 -7.62 -9.43 -8.28
N ARG A 373 -6.64 -10.29 -8.51
CA ARG A 373 -6.60 -11.66 -7.97
C ARG A 373 -6.28 -11.64 -6.48
N THR A 374 -5.44 -10.70 -6.09
CA THR A 374 -5.09 -10.43 -4.69
C THR A 374 -4.93 -8.93 -4.52
N GLU A 375 -5.59 -8.37 -3.50
CA GLU A 375 -5.46 -6.95 -3.17
C GLU A 375 -5.40 -6.78 -1.65
N PRO A 376 -4.22 -6.69 -1.05
CA PRO A 376 -4.08 -6.58 0.41
C PRO A 376 -4.94 -5.48 1.02
N CYS A 377 -4.89 -4.28 0.48
CA CYS A 377 -5.73 -3.15 0.84
C CYS A 377 -6.41 -2.54 -0.39
N GLY A 378 -5.62 -2.11 -1.37
CA GLY A 378 -6.04 -1.20 -2.40
C GLY A 378 -6.25 0.21 -1.84
N LEU A 379 -5.78 1.21 -2.58
CA LEU A 379 -6.04 2.62 -2.30
C LEU A 379 -6.83 3.25 -3.45
N THR A 380 -6.61 2.77 -4.66
CA THR A 380 -7.19 3.36 -5.88
C THR A 380 -8.72 3.29 -5.92
N GLN A 381 -9.36 2.27 -5.31
CA GLN A 381 -10.83 2.25 -5.16
C GLN A 381 -11.32 3.35 -4.21
N MET A 382 -10.55 3.68 -3.18
CA MET A 382 -10.91 4.76 -2.25
C MET A 382 -10.77 6.11 -2.96
N TYR A 383 -9.68 6.33 -3.70
CA TYR A 383 -9.52 7.51 -4.56
C TYR A 383 -10.65 7.61 -5.58
N ALA A 384 -10.97 6.52 -6.27
CA ALA A 384 -12.07 6.49 -7.24
C ALA A 384 -13.40 6.89 -6.61
N MET A 385 -13.75 6.33 -5.44
CA MET A 385 -14.95 6.69 -4.69
C MET A 385 -14.92 8.16 -4.26
N ARG A 386 -13.80 8.64 -3.73
CA ARG A 386 -13.65 10.05 -3.32
C ARG A 386 -13.89 11.02 -4.49
N TYR A 387 -13.48 10.64 -5.70
CA TYR A 387 -13.68 11.41 -6.94
C TYR A 387 -14.98 11.03 -7.68
N GLY A 388 -15.80 10.17 -7.10
CA GLY A 388 -17.14 9.79 -7.59
C GLY A 388 -17.15 8.82 -8.77
N ALA A 389 -16.09 8.09 -9.08
CA ALA A 389 -16.14 6.91 -9.91
C ALA A 389 -16.64 5.71 -9.08
N ILE A 390 -17.58 4.95 -9.62
CA ILE A 390 -18.16 3.80 -8.93
C ILE A 390 -17.23 2.59 -9.09
N PRO A 391 -16.67 2.02 -8.00
CA PRO A 391 -15.79 0.88 -8.10
C PRO A 391 -16.53 -0.40 -8.52
N VAL A 392 -15.92 -1.15 -9.44
CA VAL A 392 -16.32 -2.49 -9.89
C VAL A 392 -15.14 -3.41 -9.60
N VAL A 393 -15.20 -4.15 -8.52
CA VAL A 393 -14.03 -4.77 -7.91
C VAL A 393 -14.22 -6.28 -7.67
N ALA A 394 -13.11 -7.01 -7.74
CA ALA A 394 -13.07 -8.40 -7.31
C ALA A 394 -13.27 -8.50 -5.79
N ASP A 395 -13.99 -9.52 -5.34
CA ASP A 395 -14.27 -9.76 -3.92
C ASP A 395 -13.07 -10.45 -3.24
N THR A 396 -12.06 -9.65 -2.90
CA THR A 396 -10.81 -10.10 -2.25
C THR A 396 -10.19 -9.01 -1.38
N GLY A 397 -9.55 -9.40 -0.30
CA GLY A 397 -8.76 -8.55 0.60
C GLY A 397 -9.42 -7.22 0.94
N GLY A 398 -8.67 -6.13 0.80
CA GLY A 398 -9.16 -4.79 1.11
C GLY A 398 -10.27 -4.28 0.20
N LEU A 399 -10.45 -4.85 -1.00
CA LEU A 399 -11.60 -4.54 -1.85
C LEU A 399 -12.92 -5.04 -1.23
N HIS A 400 -12.88 -6.23 -0.59
CA HIS A 400 -14.01 -6.72 0.19
C HIS A 400 -14.40 -5.77 1.31
N ASP A 401 -13.42 -5.24 2.02
CA ASP A 401 -13.64 -4.42 3.22
C ASP A 401 -14.01 -2.97 2.88
N SER A 402 -13.55 -2.44 1.75
CA SER A 402 -13.74 -1.04 1.37
C SER A 402 -14.96 -0.81 0.46
N VAL A 403 -15.34 -1.78 -0.38
CA VAL A 403 -16.45 -1.60 -1.33
C VAL A 403 -17.68 -2.37 -0.86
N GLU A 404 -18.63 -1.65 -0.27
CA GLU A 404 -19.93 -2.20 0.13
C GLU A 404 -20.82 -2.35 -1.10
N PRO A 405 -21.35 -3.57 -1.38
CA PRO A 405 -22.30 -3.74 -2.48
C PRO A 405 -23.57 -2.94 -2.26
N TRP A 406 -24.13 -2.40 -3.36
CA TRP A 406 -25.38 -1.65 -3.30
C TRP A 406 -26.56 -2.49 -2.81
N SER A 407 -27.31 -1.93 -1.87
CA SER A 407 -28.57 -2.46 -1.36
C SER A 407 -29.71 -1.50 -1.67
N ALA A 408 -30.59 -1.87 -2.59
CA ALA A 408 -31.76 -1.05 -2.95
C ALA A 408 -32.72 -0.84 -1.77
N ALA A 409 -32.88 -1.84 -0.91
CA ALA A 409 -33.74 -1.78 0.27
C ALA A 409 -33.25 -0.76 1.30
N LYS A 410 -31.92 -0.66 1.50
CA LYS A 410 -31.31 0.25 2.46
C LYS A 410 -30.87 1.57 1.84
N LYS A 411 -30.82 1.66 0.53
CA LYS A 411 -30.19 2.75 -0.24
C LYS A 411 -28.74 3.00 0.23
N SER A 412 -28.02 1.93 0.61
CA SER A 412 -26.63 1.93 1.06
C SER A 412 -25.77 1.14 0.09
N GLY A 413 -24.44 1.31 0.24
CA GLY A 413 -23.44 0.72 -0.65
C GLY A 413 -22.85 1.72 -1.61
N CYS A 414 -21.62 1.45 -2.05
CA CYS A 414 -20.80 2.40 -2.81
C CYS A 414 -20.19 1.81 -4.08
N GLY A 415 -20.49 0.54 -4.41
CA GLY A 415 -19.92 -0.09 -5.61
C GLY A 415 -20.47 -1.47 -5.92
N ILE A 416 -19.79 -2.12 -6.85
CA ILE A 416 -20.08 -3.48 -7.32
C ILE A 416 -18.93 -4.39 -6.91
N ARG A 417 -19.23 -5.51 -6.23
CA ARG A 417 -18.29 -6.60 -5.98
C ARG A 417 -18.70 -7.82 -6.80
N PHE A 418 -17.73 -8.49 -7.39
CA PHE A 418 -17.94 -9.71 -8.16
C PHE A 418 -16.98 -10.82 -7.71
N PRO A 419 -17.30 -12.11 -7.94
CA PRO A 419 -16.42 -13.23 -7.58
C PRO A 419 -15.01 -13.07 -8.19
N ALA A 420 -13.99 -13.10 -7.34
CA ALA A 420 -12.60 -12.92 -7.75
C ALA A 420 -12.08 -14.05 -8.67
N ASN A 421 -10.94 -13.80 -9.30
CA ASN A 421 -10.14 -14.78 -10.05
C ASN A 421 -10.85 -15.49 -11.23
N SER A 422 -11.87 -14.89 -11.81
CA SER A 422 -12.57 -15.54 -12.91
C SER A 422 -13.12 -14.56 -13.95
N TRP A 423 -13.06 -14.98 -15.21
CA TRP A 423 -13.71 -14.29 -16.31
C TRP A 423 -15.24 -14.16 -16.11
N PRO A 424 -15.98 -15.23 -15.70
CA PRO A 424 -17.40 -15.08 -15.38
C PRO A 424 -17.69 -14.04 -14.30
N GLY A 425 -16.84 -13.94 -13.29
CA GLY A 425 -16.98 -12.94 -12.23
C GLY A 425 -16.84 -11.51 -12.77
N LEU A 426 -15.76 -11.23 -13.51
CA LEU A 426 -15.60 -9.90 -14.13
C LEU A 426 -16.77 -9.58 -15.05
N ARG A 427 -17.21 -10.53 -15.89
CA ARG A 427 -18.37 -10.35 -16.76
C ARG A 427 -19.62 -9.98 -15.99
N GLN A 428 -19.91 -10.67 -14.87
CA GLN A 428 -21.02 -10.33 -13.97
C GLN A 428 -20.92 -8.89 -13.47
N GLY A 429 -19.72 -8.45 -13.06
CA GLY A 429 -19.50 -7.07 -12.61
C GLY A 429 -19.73 -6.04 -13.72
N LEU A 430 -19.25 -6.32 -14.94
CA LEU A 430 -19.47 -5.46 -16.11
C LEU A 430 -20.94 -5.43 -16.53
N ASP A 431 -21.65 -6.57 -16.51
CA ASP A 431 -23.08 -6.67 -16.79
C ASP A 431 -23.88 -5.78 -15.82
N GLN A 432 -23.57 -5.87 -14.55
CA GLN A 432 -24.19 -5.06 -13.52
C GLN A 432 -23.91 -3.56 -13.69
N ALA A 433 -22.66 -3.20 -13.99
CA ALA A 433 -22.28 -1.80 -14.22
C ALA A 433 -23.01 -1.20 -15.43
N LEU A 434 -23.12 -1.93 -16.53
CA LEU A 434 -23.86 -1.50 -17.70
C LEU A 434 -25.38 -1.38 -17.44
N ALA A 435 -25.95 -2.30 -16.66
CA ALA A 435 -27.35 -2.18 -16.23
C ALA A 435 -27.57 -0.96 -15.32
N TRP A 436 -26.61 -0.66 -14.43
CA TRP A 436 -26.70 0.54 -13.58
C TRP A 436 -26.60 1.84 -14.35
N TRP A 437 -25.90 1.83 -15.50
CA TRP A 437 -25.82 3.02 -16.36
C TRP A 437 -27.20 3.51 -16.82
N ASP A 438 -28.14 2.59 -17.02
CA ASP A 438 -29.53 2.91 -17.39
C ASP A 438 -30.38 3.38 -16.20
N GLU A 439 -29.81 3.43 -14.99
CA GLU A 439 -30.47 3.82 -13.73
C GLU A 439 -29.81 5.06 -13.08
N PRO A 440 -29.84 6.24 -13.72
CA PRO A 440 -29.07 7.41 -13.30
C PRO A 440 -29.41 7.90 -11.88
N ALA A 441 -30.65 7.72 -11.44
CA ALA A 441 -31.07 8.10 -10.09
C ALA A 441 -30.39 7.23 -9.03
N MET A 442 -30.27 5.93 -9.26
CA MET A 442 -29.54 5.00 -8.40
C MET A 442 -28.04 5.31 -8.42
N MET A 443 -27.44 5.45 -9.60
CA MET A 443 -26.02 5.79 -9.73
C MET A 443 -25.65 7.06 -8.95
N LYS A 444 -26.52 8.07 -8.96
CA LYS A 444 -26.31 9.29 -8.17
C LYS A 444 -26.20 8.99 -6.68
N VAL A 445 -27.04 8.10 -6.15
CA VAL A 445 -27.01 7.72 -4.73
C VAL A 445 -25.76 6.91 -4.41
N VAL A 446 -25.42 5.89 -5.24
CA VAL A 446 -24.22 5.05 -5.05
C VAL A 446 -22.93 5.91 -5.06
N ARG A 447 -22.86 6.84 -6.02
CA ARG A 447 -21.75 7.79 -6.13
C ARG A 447 -21.63 8.68 -4.89
N HIS A 448 -22.75 9.26 -4.47
CA HIS A 448 -22.79 10.08 -3.26
C HIS A 448 -22.32 9.31 -2.04
N ASN A 449 -22.81 8.08 -1.83
CA ASN A 449 -22.41 7.23 -0.73
C ASN A 449 -20.88 6.97 -0.72
N GLY A 450 -20.28 6.73 -1.90
CA GLY A 450 -18.84 6.53 -2.02
C GLY A 450 -18.02 7.78 -1.70
N MET A 451 -18.50 8.96 -2.15
CA MET A 451 -17.82 10.24 -1.91
C MET A 451 -17.91 10.72 -0.46
N GLU A 452 -18.99 10.40 0.26
CA GLU A 452 -19.20 10.80 1.66
C GLU A 452 -18.58 9.86 2.68
N ARG A 453 -18.06 8.72 2.24
CA ARG A 453 -17.44 7.76 3.16
C ARG A 453 -16.14 8.33 3.70
N ASP A 454 -15.95 8.23 5.02
CA ASP A 454 -14.72 8.62 5.69
C ASP A 454 -13.60 7.62 5.37
N TRP A 455 -12.68 8.03 4.51
CA TRP A 455 -11.49 7.29 4.15
C TRP A 455 -10.24 7.84 4.82
N SER A 456 -10.39 8.76 5.78
CA SER A 456 -9.26 9.37 6.46
C SER A 456 -8.47 8.35 7.30
N TRP A 457 -7.19 8.61 7.47
CA TRP A 457 -6.37 7.87 8.43
C TRP A 457 -6.88 8.01 9.87
N GLY A 458 -7.60 9.10 10.18
CA GLY A 458 -8.25 9.30 11.47
C GLY A 458 -9.21 8.17 11.84
N ALA A 459 -9.91 7.60 10.86
CA ALA A 459 -10.78 6.44 11.06
C ALA A 459 -10.00 5.14 11.42
N ALA A 460 -8.74 5.01 10.98
CA ALA A 460 -7.90 3.85 11.27
C ALA A 460 -7.16 3.95 12.63
N VAL A 461 -6.89 5.17 13.11
CA VAL A 461 -6.09 5.44 14.34
C VAL A 461 -6.58 4.66 15.56
N PRO A 462 -7.90 4.57 15.90
CA PRO A 462 -8.34 3.83 17.09
C PRO A 462 -7.96 2.34 17.08
N ALA A 463 -7.92 1.73 15.88
CA ALA A 463 -7.49 0.33 15.76
C ALA A 463 -5.98 0.18 16.00
N TYR A 464 -5.15 1.08 15.46
CA TYR A 464 -3.72 1.11 15.75
C TYR A 464 -3.44 1.39 17.23
N GLU A 465 -4.15 2.31 17.87
CA GLU A 465 -4.04 2.55 19.31
C GLU A 465 -4.33 1.30 20.13
N THR A 466 -5.35 0.50 19.72
CA THR A 466 -5.67 -0.77 20.37
C THR A 466 -4.50 -1.74 20.26
N VAL A 467 -3.89 -1.89 19.08
CA VAL A 467 -2.70 -2.72 18.87
C VAL A 467 -1.52 -2.26 19.71
N TYR A 468 -1.24 -0.96 19.76
CA TYR A 468 -0.13 -0.42 20.56
C TYR A 468 -0.35 -0.58 22.05
N ARG A 469 -1.59 -0.49 22.55
CA ARG A 469 -1.93 -0.71 23.97
C ARG A 469 -1.91 -2.19 24.34
N SER A 470 -2.38 -3.12 23.50
CA SER A 470 -2.34 -4.56 23.78
C SER A 470 -0.88 -5.03 23.86
N SER A 471 -0.03 -4.51 23.00
CA SER A 471 1.40 -4.70 23.16
C SER A 471 1.92 -4.14 24.49
N ALA A 472 1.36 -3.08 25.06
CA ALA A 472 1.77 -2.45 26.33
C ALA A 472 1.21 -3.17 27.59
N GLY A 473 0.06 -3.87 27.49
CA GLY A 473 -0.62 -4.52 28.63
C GLY A 473 -0.05 -5.88 29.03
N LEU A 474 0.75 -6.51 28.22
CA LEU A 474 1.43 -7.77 28.51
C LEU A 474 2.74 -7.56 29.26
N SER A 475 2.68 -6.94 30.45
CA SER A 475 3.73 -7.08 31.47
C SER A 475 3.66 -8.50 32.07
N SER A 476 3.79 -9.51 31.24
CA SER A 476 4.10 -10.87 31.69
C SER A 476 5.61 -11.01 31.60
N PRO A 477 6.32 -11.38 32.67
CA PRO A 477 7.74 -11.58 32.58
C PRO A 477 7.99 -12.64 31.51
N ARG A 478 8.74 -12.29 30.46
CA ARG A 478 9.23 -13.26 29.48
C ARG A 478 9.85 -14.40 30.28
N ARG A 479 9.22 -15.59 30.24
CA ARG A 479 9.65 -16.75 30.99
C ARG A 479 11.14 -16.99 30.68
N LYS A 480 11.97 -16.83 31.73
CA LYS A 480 13.29 -17.43 31.76
C LYS A 480 13.11 -18.93 31.58
N LYS A 481 13.49 -19.46 30.46
CA LYS A 481 13.88 -20.85 30.29
C LYS A 481 15.19 -20.90 29.54
#